data_d4276482a95fcde0a28cddf80dcb26bd
#
_entry.id   d4276482a95fcde0a28cddf80dcb26bd
#
_cell.length_a   1.000
_cell.length_b   1.000
_cell.length_c   1.000
_cell.angle_alpha   90.00
_cell.angle_beta   90.00
_cell.angle_gamma   90.00
#
_symmetry.space_group_name_H-M   'P 1'
#
loop_
_entity.id
_entity.type
_entity.pdbx_description
1 polymer ?
#
loop_
_entity_poly.entity_id
_entity_poly.type
_entity_poly.pdbx_seq_one_letter_code
_entity_poly.pdbx_strand_id
1 'polypeptide(L)'
;GNNVIMTGNSTNLNSQTNHAAQTRAASAAFVNQGTDLISDSLDTISRDGNYGVKTFAAVHGNRSKYDVADDIKINGWSTIVGVGNADKFDNGSELSWGVFYENGSGNYRTYNSFNNEYFRGDGSMVYNGGGIAARYENKNGVYTEGSLRAGMLKNELDNAMHDVNGSYGYETESAYYGAHIGVGKIISLSDSSDLDIYGKFFHTYTEGDSFKVDTDEFEFDSINSDRLRVGARLTTNKENKFSTYYGLAYEYEFNGDAEMRAAGMSAPTQSLQGSSYMAEVGFNYQPTPESPWSFDLNMRGYAGEREGATFNVQATYTF
;
A
#
# COMPACT_ATOMS: atom_id res chain seq x y z
N GLY A 1 -13.59 21.49 -29.40
CA GLY A 1 -12.26 21.05 -29.74
C GLY A 1 -12.15 19.58 -29.94
N ASN A 2 -11.37 19.22 -30.92
CA ASN A 2 -11.16 17.84 -31.31
C ASN A 2 -9.80 17.31 -30.81
N ASN A 3 -9.17 18.02 -29.88
CA ASN A 3 -7.92 17.61 -29.28
C ASN A 3 -8.14 17.00 -27.88
N VAL A 4 -7.15 16.33 -27.37
CA VAL A 4 -7.24 15.61 -26.08
C VAL A 4 -7.22 16.51 -24.85
N ILE A 5 -6.75 17.74 -24.96
CA ILE A 5 -6.59 18.65 -23.81
C ILE A 5 -7.58 19.80 -23.76
N MET A 6 -8.19 20.18 -24.89
CA MET A 6 -9.07 21.37 -24.98
C MET A 6 -10.44 21.01 -25.53
N THR A 7 -11.45 21.75 -25.13
CA THR A 7 -12.82 21.65 -25.65
C THR A 7 -13.19 22.85 -26.53
N GLY A 8 -13.34 22.64 -27.82
CA GLY A 8 -13.76 23.69 -28.75
C GLY A 8 -12.85 24.92 -28.68
N ASN A 9 -13.47 26.11 -28.64
CA ASN A 9 -12.77 27.38 -28.42
C ASN A 9 -12.60 27.75 -26.95
N SER A 10 -12.75 26.78 -26.08
CA SER A 10 -12.63 26.94 -24.62
C SER A 10 -11.16 27.00 -24.19
N THR A 11 -10.89 27.72 -23.11
CA THR A 11 -9.61 27.70 -22.38
C THR A 11 -9.55 26.61 -21.32
N ASN A 12 -10.57 25.76 -21.26
CA ASN A 12 -10.67 24.67 -20.30
C ASN A 12 -10.10 23.37 -20.88
N LEU A 13 -9.54 22.54 -20.01
CA LEU A 13 -9.10 21.20 -20.38
C LEU A 13 -10.29 20.32 -20.78
N ASN A 14 -10.05 19.41 -21.73
CA ASN A 14 -11.01 18.36 -22.07
C ASN A 14 -11.25 17.46 -20.86
N SER A 15 -12.48 17.02 -20.63
CA SER A 15 -12.86 16.17 -19.49
C SER A 15 -12.08 14.84 -19.43
N GLN A 16 -11.59 14.34 -20.56
CA GLN A 16 -10.75 13.15 -20.62
C GLN A 16 -9.45 13.29 -19.80
N THR A 17 -8.90 14.51 -19.68
CA THR A 17 -7.66 14.76 -18.93
C THR A 17 -7.80 14.52 -17.43
N ASN A 18 -9.01 14.62 -16.86
CA ASN A 18 -9.26 14.40 -15.44
C ASN A 18 -8.92 12.98 -15.03
N HIS A 19 -9.07 12.01 -15.92
CA HIS A 19 -8.77 10.60 -15.64
C HIS A 19 -7.27 10.32 -15.54
N ALA A 20 -6.41 11.15 -16.12
CA ALA A 20 -4.97 11.02 -15.96
C ALA A 20 -4.55 11.28 -14.50
N ALA A 21 -5.09 12.29 -13.84
CA ALA A 21 -4.84 12.52 -12.40
C ALA A 21 -5.39 11.39 -11.54
N GLN A 22 -6.55 10.82 -11.89
CA GLN A 22 -7.10 9.64 -11.23
C GLN A 22 -6.13 8.44 -11.26
N THR A 23 -5.50 8.18 -12.40
CA THR A 23 -4.52 7.08 -12.52
C THR A 23 -3.29 7.31 -11.66
N ARG A 24 -2.91 8.56 -11.48
CA ARG A 24 -1.80 8.94 -10.61
C ARG A 24 -2.12 8.66 -9.13
N ALA A 25 -3.33 8.99 -8.69
CA ALA A 25 -3.82 8.66 -7.35
C ALA A 25 -3.88 7.13 -7.13
N ALA A 26 -4.33 6.38 -8.14
CA ALA A 26 -4.33 4.91 -8.09
C ALA A 26 -2.93 4.32 -7.89
N SER A 27 -1.94 4.87 -8.59
CA SER A 27 -0.55 4.43 -8.47
C SER A 27 0.00 4.66 -7.05
N ALA A 28 -0.29 5.83 -6.47
CA ALA A 28 0.08 6.14 -5.08
C ALA A 28 -0.61 5.19 -4.08
N ALA A 29 -1.90 4.93 -4.27
CA ALA A 29 -2.66 3.99 -3.44
C ALA A 29 -2.08 2.57 -3.50
N PHE A 30 -1.64 2.13 -4.67
CA PHE A 30 -1.03 0.81 -4.83
C PHE A 30 0.33 0.71 -4.13
N VAL A 31 1.18 1.72 -4.26
CA VAL A 31 2.46 1.80 -3.55
C VAL A 31 2.27 1.81 -2.03
N ASN A 32 1.22 2.48 -1.54
CA ASN A 32 0.87 2.49 -0.12
C ASN A 32 0.55 1.09 0.44
N GLN A 33 -0.02 0.20 -0.37
CA GLN A 33 -0.26 -1.18 0.05
C GLN A 33 1.03 -1.97 0.29
N GLY A 34 2.12 -1.59 -0.37
CA GLY A 34 3.45 -2.13 -0.08
C GLY A 34 3.93 -1.76 1.33
N THR A 35 3.65 -0.55 1.79
CA THR A 35 3.97 -0.16 3.18
C THR A 35 3.16 -0.96 4.20
N ASP A 36 1.89 -1.24 3.91
CA ASP A 36 1.08 -2.13 4.73
C ASP A 36 1.72 -3.51 4.86
N LEU A 37 2.19 -4.08 3.75
CA LEU A 37 2.87 -5.37 3.74
C LEU A 37 4.18 -5.37 4.55
N ILE A 38 4.97 -4.30 4.48
CA ILE A 38 6.19 -4.14 5.27
C ILE A 38 5.88 -4.14 6.76
N SER A 39 4.90 -3.35 7.18
CA SER A 39 4.46 -3.29 8.58
C SER A 39 3.94 -4.64 9.06
N ASP A 40 3.15 -5.34 8.26
CA ASP A 40 2.64 -6.68 8.60
C ASP A 40 3.76 -7.73 8.69
N SER A 41 4.73 -7.67 7.78
CA SER A 41 5.88 -8.58 7.81
C SER A 41 6.74 -8.36 9.03
N LEU A 42 6.94 -7.10 9.45
CA LEU A 42 7.67 -6.77 10.67
C LEU A 42 6.94 -7.29 11.92
N ASP A 43 5.63 -7.11 12.00
CA ASP A 43 4.82 -7.69 13.08
C ASP A 43 4.99 -9.20 13.14
N THR A 44 4.97 -9.89 12.01
CA THR A 44 5.06 -11.35 11.94
C THR A 44 6.42 -11.86 12.38
N ILE A 45 7.54 -11.29 11.90
CA ILE A 45 8.88 -11.73 12.30
C ILE A 45 9.20 -11.39 13.78
N SER A 46 8.51 -10.42 14.34
CA SER A 46 8.67 -10.00 15.73
C SER A 46 7.90 -10.86 16.72
N ARG A 47 6.87 -11.57 16.27
CA ARG A 47 5.90 -12.26 17.14
C ARG A 47 5.81 -13.77 16.94
N ASP A 48 6.65 -14.36 16.11
CA ASP A 48 6.64 -15.80 15.87
C ASP A 48 7.27 -16.63 17.01
N GLY A 49 7.82 -15.97 18.01
CA GLY A 49 8.44 -16.61 19.19
C GLY A 49 9.81 -17.22 18.94
N ASN A 50 10.36 -17.06 17.75
CA ASN A 50 11.70 -17.55 17.39
C ASN A 50 12.71 -16.40 17.39
N TYR A 51 13.92 -16.70 17.85
CA TYR A 51 15.03 -15.73 17.90
C TYR A 51 16.20 -16.22 17.06
N GLY A 52 16.95 -15.29 16.52
CA GLY A 52 18.08 -15.55 15.64
C GLY A 52 17.89 -14.99 14.24
N VAL A 53 18.74 -15.41 13.33
CA VAL A 53 18.68 -14.97 11.92
C VAL A 53 17.44 -15.56 11.25
N LYS A 54 16.74 -14.72 10.49
CA LYS A 54 15.50 -15.08 9.79
C LYS A 54 15.58 -14.76 8.31
N THR A 55 14.92 -15.58 7.53
CA THR A 55 14.52 -15.24 6.16
C THR A 55 13.00 -15.26 6.09
N PHE A 56 12.42 -14.37 5.31
CA PHE A 56 10.98 -14.30 5.14
C PHE A 56 10.58 -13.92 3.73
N ALA A 57 9.43 -14.41 3.33
CA ALA A 57 8.77 -14.02 2.10
C ALA A 57 7.27 -13.86 2.36
N ALA A 58 6.70 -12.79 1.85
CA ALA A 58 5.28 -12.53 2.00
C ALA A 58 4.68 -12.05 0.67
N VAL A 59 3.42 -12.39 0.48
CA VAL A 59 2.61 -11.97 -0.66
C VAL A 59 1.33 -11.32 -0.14
N HIS A 60 1.02 -10.15 -0.70
CA HIS A 60 -0.20 -9.41 -0.45
C HIS A 60 -1.01 -9.32 -1.73
N GLY A 61 -2.23 -9.85 -1.70
CA GLY A 61 -3.18 -9.69 -2.79
C GLY A 61 -4.27 -8.71 -2.42
N ASN A 62 -4.76 -7.94 -3.40
CA ASN A 62 -5.82 -6.97 -3.16
C ASN A 62 -6.85 -6.92 -4.29
N ARG A 63 -8.09 -6.63 -3.89
CA ARG A 63 -9.16 -6.06 -4.70
C ARG A 63 -9.65 -4.84 -3.97
N SER A 64 -9.24 -3.68 -4.41
CA SER A 64 -9.50 -2.42 -3.74
C SER A 64 -10.26 -1.47 -4.65
N LYS A 65 -11.12 -0.67 -4.05
CA LYS A 65 -11.78 0.46 -4.69
C LYS A 65 -11.47 1.71 -3.88
N TYR A 66 -11.10 2.78 -4.54
CA TYR A 66 -10.84 4.08 -3.93
C TYR A 66 -11.84 5.08 -4.46
N ASP A 67 -12.40 5.88 -3.54
CA ASP A 67 -13.34 6.96 -3.87
C ASP A 67 -12.55 8.17 -4.40
N VAL A 68 -12.12 8.07 -5.64
CA VAL A 68 -11.37 9.11 -6.36
C VAL A 68 -12.14 9.44 -7.63
N ALA A 69 -12.76 10.60 -7.68
CA ALA A 69 -13.64 11.04 -8.77
C ALA A 69 -14.71 9.98 -9.08
N ASP A 70 -14.53 9.22 -10.15
CA ASP A 70 -15.44 8.17 -10.61
C ASP A 70 -14.98 6.79 -10.11
N ASP A 71 -14.68 6.60 -8.86
CA ASP A 71 -14.20 5.34 -8.27
C ASP A 71 -13.16 4.60 -9.11
N ILE A 72 -12.00 4.33 -8.59
CA ILE A 72 -11.01 3.49 -9.26
C ILE A 72 -10.86 2.15 -8.57
N LYS A 73 -10.93 1.07 -9.35
CA LYS A 73 -10.74 -0.30 -8.88
C LYS A 73 -9.35 -0.80 -9.25
N ILE A 74 -8.65 -1.29 -8.26
CA ILE A 74 -7.29 -1.82 -8.39
C ILE A 74 -7.29 -3.27 -7.96
N ASN A 75 -6.71 -4.14 -8.80
CA ASN A 75 -6.40 -5.52 -8.44
C ASN A 75 -4.90 -5.71 -8.58
N GLY A 76 -4.29 -6.35 -7.61
CA GLY A 76 -2.84 -6.54 -7.70
C GLY A 76 -2.25 -7.41 -6.60
N TRP A 77 -0.95 -7.59 -6.75
CA TRP A 77 -0.08 -8.36 -5.88
C TRP A 77 1.11 -7.54 -5.48
N SER A 78 1.46 -7.60 -4.20
CA SER A 78 2.71 -7.05 -3.67
C SER A 78 3.47 -8.18 -3.00
N THR A 79 4.78 -8.21 -3.18
CA THR A 79 5.65 -9.25 -2.64
C THR A 79 6.82 -8.60 -1.91
N ILE A 80 7.23 -9.20 -0.81
CA ILE A 80 8.41 -8.81 -0.05
C ILE A 80 9.24 -10.08 0.23
N VAL A 81 10.55 -9.98 0.06
CA VAL A 81 11.50 -11.02 0.43
C VAL A 81 12.62 -10.37 1.22
N GLY A 82 12.98 -10.94 2.34
CA GLY A 82 13.98 -10.33 3.20
C GLY A 82 14.72 -11.28 4.11
N VAL A 83 15.71 -10.70 4.75
CA VAL A 83 16.50 -11.32 5.80
C VAL A 83 16.55 -10.39 6.99
N GLY A 84 16.62 -10.96 8.18
CA GLY A 84 16.63 -10.18 9.40
C GLY A 84 17.13 -10.97 10.59
N ASN A 85 16.90 -10.42 11.74
CA ASN A 85 17.26 -11.04 13.01
C ASN A 85 16.28 -10.63 14.10
N ALA A 86 16.03 -11.51 15.03
CA ALA A 86 15.28 -11.21 16.24
C ALA A 86 16.11 -11.63 17.47
N ASP A 87 16.30 -10.69 18.38
CA ASP A 87 17.05 -10.87 19.61
C ASP A 87 16.16 -10.65 20.83
N LYS A 88 16.35 -11.48 21.83
CA LYS A 88 15.79 -11.28 23.15
C LYS A 88 16.92 -11.01 24.13
N PHE A 89 16.82 -9.91 24.85
CA PHE A 89 17.83 -9.46 25.80
C PHE A 89 17.52 -9.96 27.23
N ASP A 90 18.54 -10.02 28.07
CA ASP A 90 18.42 -10.48 29.46
C ASP A 90 17.43 -9.64 30.29
N ASN A 91 17.23 -8.39 29.94
CA ASN A 91 16.26 -7.50 30.58
C ASN A 91 14.80 -7.76 30.14
N GLY A 92 14.57 -8.73 29.25
CA GLY A 92 13.26 -9.10 28.72
C GLY A 92 12.77 -8.24 27.57
N SER A 93 13.59 -7.30 27.05
CA SER A 93 13.28 -6.57 25.82
C SER A 93 13.63 -7.39 24.58
N GLU A 94 13.04 -7.04 23.46
CA GLU A 94 13.21 -7.72 22.18
C GLU A 94 13.50 -6.69 21.07
N LEU A 95 14.36 -7.05 20.14
CA LEU A 95 14.66 -6.28 18.95
C LEU A 95 14.55 -7.17 17.73
N SER A 96 13.70 -6.79 16.78
CA SER A 96 13.60 -7.42 15.47
C SER A 96 13.94 -6.40 14.39
N TRP A 97 14.68 -6.83 13.38
CA TRP A 97 14.98 -5.98 12.23
C TRP A 97 15.11 -6.82 10.97
N GLY A 98 14.95 -6.19 9.83
CA GLY A 98 15.11 -6.83 8.54
C GLY A 98 15.49 -5.84 7.43
N VAL A 99 16.12 -6.38 6.40
CA VAL A 99 16.32 -5.74 5.11
C VAL A 99 15.55 -6.53 4.06
N PHE A 100 14.95 -5.84 3.11
CA PHE A 100 14.04 -6.48 2.16
C PHE A 100 14.15 -5.89 0.75
N TYR A 101 13.79 -6.71 -0.21
CA TYR A 101 13.39 -6.34 -1.54
C TYR A 101 11.88 -6.45 -1.67
N GLU A 102 11.26 -5.53 -2.40
CA GLU A 102 9.83 -5.51 -2.67
C GLU A 102 9.49 -5.37 -4.15
N ASN A 103 8.36 -5.94 -4.53
CA ASN A 103 7.80 -5.83 -5.87
C ASN A 103 6.28 -5.76 -5.77
N GLY A 104 5.67 -4.97 -6.63
CA GLY A 104 4.22 -4.94 -6.80
C GLY A 104 3.85 -4.96 -8.28
N SER A 105 2.75 -5.62 -8.59
CA SER A 105 2.14 -5.66 -9.93
C SER A 105 0.64 -5.55 -9.80
N GLY A 106 0.05 -4.54 -10.41
CA GLY A 106 -1.37 -4.25 -10.31
C GLY A 106 -1.97 -3.78 -11.62
N ASN A 107 -3.30 -3.88 -11.71
CA ASN A 107 -4.07 -3.47 -12.85
C ASN A 107 -5.25 -2.61 -12.40
N TYR A 108 -5.63 -1.66 -13.23
CA TYR A 108 -6.83 -0.86 -13.06
C TYR A 108 -7.46 -0.54 -14.41
N ARG A 109 -8.67 -0.02 -14.39
CA ARG A 109 -9.41 0.39 -15.60
C ARG A 109 -9.90 1.81 -15.45
N THR A 110 -9.87 2.56 -16.54
CA THR A 110 -10.49 3.86 -16.65
C THR A 110 -11.63 3.82 -17.66
N TYR A 111 -12.65 4.65 -17.45
CA TYR A 111 -13.79 4.76 -18.33
C TYR A 111 -13.95 6.22 -18.74
N ASN A 112 -13.97 6.46 -20.04
CA ASN A 112 -14.06 7.78 -20.62
C ASN A 112 -15.09 7.83 -21.74
N SER A 113 -15.39 9.02 -22.23
CA SER A 113 -16.23 9.21 -23.42
C SER A 113 -15.66 10.28 -24.36
N PHE A 114 -15.80 10.06 -25.65
CA PHE A 114 -15.46 11.01 -26.69
C PHE A 114 -16.47 10.89 -27.83
N ASN A 115 -17.02 11.99 -28.31
CA ASN A 115 -18.04 12.02 -29.35
C ASN A 115 -19.26 11.14 -29.11
N ASN A 116 -19.72 11.05 -27.82
CA ASN A 116 -20.82 10.19 -27.36
C ASN A 116 -20.53 8.68 -27.43
N GLU A 117 -19.30 8.28 -27.67
CA GLU A 117 -18.84 6.90 -27.57
C GLU A 117 -18.09 6.71 -26.26
N TYR A 118 -18.39 5.60 -25.57
CA TYR A 118 -17.68 5.21 -24.35
C TYR A 118 -16.53 4.30 -24.72
N PHE A 119 -15.39 4.50 -24.03
CA PHE A 119 -14.21 3.65 -24.17
C PHE A 119 -13.57 3.34 -22.83
N ARG A 120 -12.87 2.23 -22.78
CA ARG A 120 -12.15 1.74 -21.62
C ARG A 120 -10.66 1.84 -21.84
N GLY A 121 -9.97 2.44 -20.88
CA GLY A 121 -8.52 2.35 -20.75
C GLY A 121 -8.12 1.21 -19.84
N ASP A 122 -7.06 0.50 -20.18
CA ASP A 122 -6.49 -0.59 -19.36
C ASP A 122 -5.14 -0.13 -18.83
N GLY A 123 -5.02 -0.07 -17.50
CA GLY A 123 -3.83 0.37 -16.81
C GLY A 123 -3.10 -0.75 -16.11
N SER A 124 -1.77 -0.66 -16.09
CA SER A 124 -0.90 -1.53 -15.32
C SER A 124 0.11 -0.73 -14.52
N MET A 125 0.43 -1.21 -13.33
CA MET A 125 1.38 -0.59 -12.41
C MET A 125 2.36 -1.65 -11.93
N VAL A 126 3.64 -1.30 -11.96
CA VAL A 126 4.70 -2.15 -11.38
C VAL A 126 5.61 -1.29 -10.54
N TYR A 127 5.90 -1.71 -9.33
CA TYR A 127 6.95 -1.08 -8.53
C TYR A 127 7.97 -2.10 -8.07
N ASN A 128 9.22 -1.66 -7.93
CA ASN A 128 10.34 -2.42 -7.41
C ASN A 128 11.13 -1.52 -6.49
N GLY A 129 11.52 -2.06 -5.36
CA GLY A 129 12.29 -1.30 -4.39
C GLY A 129 12.87 -2.18 -3.29
N GLY A 130 13.33 -1.52 -2.27
CA GLY A 130 13.87 -2.17 -1.11
C GLY A 130 13.88 -1.26 0.10
N GLY A 131 14.23 -1.80 1.25
CA GLY A 131 14.26 -1.03 2.46
C GLY A 131 14.70 -1.81 3.69
N ILE A 132 14.49 -1.17 4.82
CA ILE A 132 14.81 -1.69 6.14
C ILE A 132 13.63 -1.46 7.09
N ALA A 133 13.47 -2.34 8.05
CA ALA A 133 12.45 -2.24 9.09
C ALA A 133 13.01 -2.73 10.41
N ALA A 134 12.54 -2.15 11.52
CA ALA A 134 12.94 -2.56 12.86
C ALA A 134 11.80 -2.34 13.86
N ARG A 135 11.77 -3.18 14.90
CA ARG A 135 10.84 -3.08 16.02
C ARG A 135 11.58 -3.40 17.33
N TYR A 136 11.39 -2.53 18.28
CA TYR A 136 11.84 -2.73 19.65
C TYR A 136 10.62 -2.84 20.58
N GLU A 137 10.62 -3.88 21.42
CA GLU A 137 9.60 -4.11 22.43
C GLU A 137 10.26 -4.26 23.81
N ASN A 138 9.77 -3.51 24.78
CA ASN A 138 10.27 -3.63 26.14
C ASN A 138 9.57 -4.77 26.90
N LYS A 139 10.09 -5.12 28.06
CA LYS A 139 9.54 -6.20 28.91
C LYS A 139 8.08 -5.99 29.33
N ASN A 140 7.56 -4.77 29.26
CA ASN A 140 6.19 -4.44 29.63
C ASN A 140 5.22 -4.50 28.45
N GLY A 141 5.69 -4.92 27.27
CA GLY A 141 4.90 -5.03 26.05
C GLY A 141 4.73 -3.72 25.28
N VAL A 142 5.38 -2.63 25.70
CA VAL A 142 5.40 -1.38 24.93
C VAL A 142 6.41 -1.49 23.82
N TYR A 143 5.99 -1.19 22.59
CA TYR A 143 6.87 -1.27 21.42
C TYR A 143 6.85 0.00 20.58
N THR A 144 7.92 0.16 19.85
CA THR A 144 8.06 1.13 18.77
C THR A 144 8.60 0.42 17.54
N GLU A 145 8.17 0.86 16.37
CA GLU A 145 8.60 0.29 15.10
C GLU A 145 8.78 1.35 14.03
N GLY A 146 9.48 1.00 12.99
CA GLY A 146 9.63 1.86 11.84
C GLY A 146 10.22 1.16 10.64
N SER A 147 10.09 1.79 9.48
CA SER A 147 10.70 1.35 8.24
C SER A 147 11.07 2.52 7.34
N LEU A 148 12.01 2.27 6.45
CA LEU A 148 12.36 3.13 5.32
C LEU A 148 12.37 2.28 4.06
N ARG A 149 11.84 2.82 2.98
CA ARG A 149 11.82 2.17 1.66
C ARG A 149 12.04 3.17 0.54
N ALA A 150 12.57 2.69 -0.58
CA ALA A 150 12.74 3.45 -1.80
C ALA A 150 12.67 2.53 -3.01
N GLY A 151 12.22 3.04 -4.13
CA GLY A 151 12.13 2.28 -5.37
C GLY A 151 11.64 3.08 -6.54
N MET A 152 11.27 2.37 -7.60
CA MET A 152 10.74 2.92 -8.85
C MET A 152 9.35 2.36 -9.13
N LEU A 153 8.46 3.25 -9.54
CA LEU A 153 7.07 2.95 -9.92
C LEU A 153 6.91 3.26 -11.40
N LYS A 154 6.46 2.26 -12.16
CA LYS A 154 6.10 2.37 -13.56
C LYS A 154 4.60 2.21 -13.73
N ASN A 155 3.97 3.10 -14.48
CA ASN A 155 2.56 3.06 -14.81
C ASN A 155 2.37 3.17 -16.33
N GLU A 156 1.64 2.25 -16.90
CA GLU A 156 1.25 2.25 -18.32
C GLU A 156 -0.28 2.29 -18.40
N LEU A 157 -0.80 3.15 -19.25
CA LEU A 157 -2.23 3.23 -19.53
C LEU A 157 -2.46 3.20 -21.02
N ASP A 158 -3.11 2.16 -21.51
CA ASP A 158 -3.51 2.01 -22.88
C ASP A 158 -4.93 2.55 -23.08
N ASN A 159 -5.20 3.10 -24.28
CA ASN A 159 -6.50 3.59 -24.67
C ASN A 159 -7.08 4.65 -23.68
N ALA A 160 -6.18 5.51 -23.19
CA ALA A 160 -6.50 6.48 -22.15
C ALA A 160 -7.36 7.64 -22.64
N MET A 161 -7.08 8.13 -23.83
CA MET A 161 -7.68 9.32 -24.43
C MET A 161 -7.92 9.10 -25.91
N HIS A 162 -8.92 9.78 -26.45
CA HIS A 162 -9.29 9.74 -27.87
C HIS A 162 -9.40 11.15 -28.45
N ASP A 163 -9.02 11.28 -29.72
CA ASP A 163 -9.34 12.42 -30.57
C ASP A 163 -9.84 11.94 -31.95
N VAL A 164 -9.95 12.85 -32.90
CA VAL A 164 -10.41 12.52 -34.28
C VAL A 164 -9.41 11.65 -35.03
N ASN A 165 -8.17 11.58 -34.59
CA ASN A 165 -7.08 10.81 -35.22
C ASN A 165 -6.93 9.43 -34.65
N GLY A 166 -7.43 9.19 -33.43
CA GLY A 166 -7.35 7.86 -32.80
C GLY A 166 -7.31 7.84 -31.28
N SER A 167 -6.75 6.77 -30.79
CA SER A 167 -6.60 6.46 -29.37
C SER A 167 -5.14 6.63 -28.94
N TYR A 168 -4.94 7.13 -27.73
CA TYR A 168 -3.62 7.39 -27.15
C TYR A 168 -3.50 6.74 -25.78
N GLY A 169 -2.31 6.19 -25.52
CA GLY A 169 -1.87 5.76 -24.20
C GLY A 169 -0.71 6.61 -23.70
N TYR A 170 -0.26 6.33 -22.48
CA TYR A 170 0.94 6.93 -21.93
C TYR A 170 1.63 6.02 -20.90
N GLU A 171 2.88 6.33 -20.66
CA GLU A 171 3.73 5.66 -19.69
C GLU A 171 4.38 6.72 -18.78
N THR A 172 4.44 6.44 -17.49
CA THR A 172 5.18 7.25 -16.52
C THR A 172 6.08 6.37 -15.66
N GLU A 173 7.21 6.94 -15.25
CA GLU A 173 8.15 6.32 -14.33
C GLU A 173 8.54 7.33 -13.25
N SER A 174 8.42 6.93 -11.99
CA SER A 174 8.67 7.81 -10.84
C SER A 174 9.39 7.07 -9.73
N ALA A 175 10.36 7.72 -9.11
CA ALA A 175 10.90 7.24 -7.86
C ALA A 175 9.87 7.43 -6.73
N TYR A 176 9.86 6.51 -5.78
CA TYR A 176 9.10 6.64 -4.55
C TYR A 176 9.98 6.42 -3.33
N TYR A 177 9.62 7.09 -2.25
CA TYR A 177 10.27 7.00 -0.94
C TYR A 177 9.17 6.83 0.11
N GLY A 178 9.37 5.93 1.05
CA GLY A 178 8.40 5.68 2.09
C GLY A 178 9.06 5.52 3.45
N ALA A 179 8.30 5.87 4.48
CA ALA A 179 8.66 5.65 5.87
C ALA A 179 7.40 5.34 6.67
N HIS A 180 7.55 4.53 7.73
CA HIS A 180 6.52 4.43 8.73
C HIS A 180 7.13 4.43 10.12
N ILE A 181 6.34 4.89 11.07
CA ILE A 181 6.61 4.77 12.50
C ILE A 181 5.36 4.25 13.19
N GLY A 182 5.55 3.44 14.21
CA GLY A 182 4.44 2.90 15.00
C GLY A 182 4.81 2.81 16.47
N VAL A 183 3.80 2.91 17.30
CA VAL A 183 3.88 2.67 18.74
C VAL A 183 2.68 1.84 19.16
N GLY A 184 2.87 1.01 20.15
CA GLY A 184 1.78 0.21 20.68
C GLY A 184 2.13 -0.45 21.99
N LYS A 185 1.13 -1.14 22.53
CA LYS A 185 1.27 -1.93 23.73
C LYS A 185 0.54 -3.24 23.58
N ILE A 186 1.25 -4.32 23.88
CA ILE A 186 0.68 -5.66 24.03
C ILE A 186 0.32 -5.86 25.48
N ILE A 187 -0.97 -6.11 25.73
CA ILE A 187 -1.54 -6.37 27.05
C ILE A 187 -1.89 -7.84 27.11
N SER A 188 -1.27 -8.56 28.01
CA SER A 188 -1.61 -9.96 28.27
C SER A 188 -2.94 -10.03 29.02
N LEU A 189 -3.96 -10.58 28.40
CA LEU A 189 -5.29 -10.76 29.01
C LEU A 189 -5.39 -12.09 29.78
N SER A 190 -4.67 -13.09 29.29
CA SER A 190 -4.54 -14.41 29.88
C SER A 190 -3.27 -15.08 29.36
N ASP A 191 -2.97 -16.28 29.82
CA ASP A 191 -1.83 -17.05 29.31
C ASP A 191 -1.94 -17.34 27.80
N SER A 192 -3.15 -17.40 27.27
CA SER A 192 -3.42 -17.72 25.86
C SER A 192 -3.88 -16.55 24.99
N SER A 193 -4.06 -15.35 25.55
CA SER A 193 -4.66 -14.22 24.82
C SER A 193 -3.94 -12.91 25.10
N ASP A 194 -3.65 -12.16 24.04
CA ASP A 194 -3.07 -10.83 24.08
C ASP A 194 -3.94 -9.83 23.33
N LEU A 195 -3.99 -8.61 23.83
CA LEU A 195 -4.57 -7.46 23.16
C LEU A 195 -3.45 -6.49 22.78
N ASP A 196 -3.32 -6.19 21.51
CA ASP A 196 -2.42 -5.19 20.96
C ASP A 196 -3.20 -3.92 20.63
N ILE A 197 -2.82 -2.80 21.24
CA ILE A 197 -3.36 -1.48 20.93
C ILE A 197 -2.24 -0.66 20.30
N TYR A 198 -2.48 -0.10 19.12
CA TYR A 198 -1.43 0.54 18.35
C TYR A 198 -1.88 1.79 17.61
N GLY A 199 -0.90 2.64 17.31
CA GLY A 199 -0.99 3.72 16.34
C GLY A 199 0.20 3.66 15.39
N LYS A 200 -0.04 3.81 14.09
CA LYS A 200 0.99 3.78 13.04
C LYS A 200 0.78 4.96 12.10
N PHE A 201 1.87 5.64 11.77
CA PHE A 201 1.89 6.70 10.78
C PHE A 201 2.72 6.25 9.58
N PHE A 202 2.15 6.43 8.39
CA PHE A 202 2.76 6.05 7.11
C PHE A 202 2.92 7.28 6.23
N HIS A 203 4.12 7.50 5.73
CA HIS A 203 4.42 8.53 4.76
C HIS A 203 4.98 7.92 3.48
N THR A 204 4.46 8.34 2.33
CA THR A 204 4.99 7.96 1.02
C THR A 204 5.05 9.19 0.14
N TYR A 205 6.21 9.41 -0.46
CA TYR A 205 6.45 10.43 -1.47
C TYR A 205 6.69 9.76 -2.81
N THR A 206 5.96 10.17 -3.84
CA THR A 206 6.15 9.72 -5.22
C THR A 206 6.51 10.93 -6.06
N GLU A 207 7.64 10.89 -6.75
CA GLU A 207 8.10 11.98 -7.61
C GLU A 207 7.11 12.23 -8.76
N GLY A 208 7.08 13.47 -9.22
CA GLY A 208 6.37 13.84 -10.43
C GLY A 208 6.99 13.23 -11.69
N ASP A 209 6.25 13.28 -12.77
CA ASP A 209 6.71 12.89 -14.09
C ASP A 209 5.95 13.66 -15.18
N SER A 210 6.45 13.65 -16.39
CA SER A 210 5.81 14.25 -17.56
C SER A 210 5.75 13.27 -18.72
N PHE A 211 4.74 13.40 -19.54
CA PHE A 211 4.56 12.58 -20.73
C PHE A 211 3.87 13.39 -21.85
N LYS A 212 3.91 12.87 -23.05
CA LYS A 212 3.22 13.47 -24.20
C LYS A 212 2.14 12.55 -24.72
N VAL A 213 1.00 13.16 -25.05
CA VAL A 213 -0.07 12.53 -25.80
C VAL A 213 -0.21 13.33 -27.10
N ASP A 214 0.14 12.71 -28.23
CA ASP A 214 0.32 13.39 -29.51
C ASP A 214 1.35 14.53 -29.38
N THR A 215 0.93 15.78 -29.52
CA THR A 215 1.80 16.96 -29.35
C THR A 215 1.65 17.63 -27.98
N ASP A 216 0.69 17.20 -27.19
CA ASP A 216 0.32 17.81 -25.93
C ASP A 216 1.17 17.25 -24.78
N GLU A 217 1.76 18.15 -24.00
CA GLU A 217 2.57 17.80 -22.83
C GLU A 217 1.72 17.81 -21.55
N PHE A 218 1.84 16.74 -20.78
CA PHE A 218 1.20 16.53 -19.49
C PHE A 218 2.26 16.43 -18.41
N GLU A 219 2.03 17.13 -17.32
CA GLU A 219 2.91 17.11 -16.13
C GLU A 219 2.14 16.63 -14.92
N PHE A 220 2.65 15.61 -14.25
CA PHE A 220 2.22 15.18 -12.93
C PHE A 220 3.11 15.79 -11.86
N ASP A 221 2.51 16.43 -10.89
CA ASP A 221 3.22 16.85 -9.69
C ASP A 221 3.53 15.63 -8.80
N SER A 222 4.45 15.82 -7.85
CA SER A 222 4.72 14.81 -6.81
C SER A 222 3.49 14.58 -5.94
N ILE A 223 3.36 13.36 -5.40
CA ILE A 223 2.29 13.02 -4.47
C ILE A 223 2.89 12.71 -3.10
N ASN A 224 2.33 13.33 -2.07
CA ASN A 224 2.55 12.97 -0.68
C ASN A 224 1.32 12.23 -0.17
N SER A 225 1.53 11.07 0.45
CA SER A 225 0.50 10.33 1.17
C SER A 225 0.91 10.26 2.64
N ASP A 226 0.02 10.67 3.52
CA ASP A 226 0.23 10.70 4.96
C ASP A 226 -0.98 10.06 5.65
N ARG A 227 -0.79 8.82 6.16
CA ARG A 227 -1.87 8.04 6.77
C ARG A 227 -1.60 7.81 8.24
N LEU A 228 -2.60 8.00 9.07
CA LEU A 228 -2.59 7.59 10.47
C LEU A 228 -3.57 6.44 10.66
N ARG A 229 -3.08 5.31 11.18
CA ARG A 229 -3.88 4.16 11.54
C ARG A 229 -3.84 3.96 13.04
N VAL A 230 -5.00 3.84 13.66
CA VAL A 230 -5.16 3.43 15.05
C VAL A 230 -6.01 2.18 15.12
N GLY A 231 -5.61 1.21 15.91
CA GLY A 231 -6.29 -0.06 15.93
C GLY A 231 -6.03 -0.90 17.15
N ALA A 232 -6.73 -2.01 17.20
CA ALA A 232 -6.57 -3.03 18.22
C ALA A 232 -6.64 -4.42 17.57
N ARG A 233 -5.83 -5.35 18.06
CA ARG A 233 -5.78 -6.74 17.63
C ARG A 233 -5.82 -7.66 18.84
N LEU A 234 -6.79 -8.55 18.86
CA LEU A 234 -6.89 -9.62 19.85
C LEU A 234 -6.30 -10.91 19.26
N THR A 235 -5.27 -11.45 19.91
CA THR A 235 -4.71 -12.76 19.57
C THR A 235 -5.19 -13.77 20.59
N THR A 236 -5.66 -14.93 20.13
CA THR A 236 -6.13 -16.05 20.96
C THR A 236 -5.33 -17.31 20.65
N ASN A 237 -5.30 -18.22 21.62
CA ASN A 237 -4.58 -19.49 21.48
C ASN A 237 -3.09 -19.32 21.14
N LYS A 238 -2.45 -18.26 21.65
CA LYS A 238 -1.07 -17.91 21.30
C LYS A 238 -0.03 -18.98 21.62
N GLU A 239 -0.33 -19.88 22.54
CA GLU A 239 0.55 -20.99 22.93
C GLU A 239 0.34 -22.27 22.12
N ASN A 240 -0.68 -22.26 21.23
CA ASN A 240 -1.01 -23.40 20.42
C ASN A 240 -0.30 -23.34 19.06
N LYS A 241 -0.18 -24.50 18.42
CA LYS A 241 0.29 -24.67 17.05
C LYS A 241 -0.39 -23.72 16.06
N PHE A 242 -1.71 -23.48 16.26
CA PHE A 242 -2.49 -22.47 15.60
C PHE A 242 -2.90 -21.40 16.59
N SER A 243 -2.51 -20.16 16.33
CA SER A 243 -3.12 -19.00 16.97
C SER A 243 -3.97 -18.23 15.99
N THR A 244 -5.02 -17.63 16.48
CA THR A 244 -5.91 -16.78 15.67
C THR A 244 -5.89 -15.37 16.19
N TYR A 245 -6.06 -14.39 15.29
CA TYR A 245 -6.18 -13.01 15.70
C TYR A 245 -7.29 -12.29 14.95
N TYR A 246 -7.87 -11.31 15.59
CA TYR A 246 -8.97 -10.48 15.11
C TYR A 246 -8.63 -9.03 15.37
N GLY A 247 -8.83 -8.15 14.41
CA GLY A 247 -8.51 -6.75 14.56
C GLY A 247 -9.54 -5.82 13.97
N LEU A 248 -9.56 -4.61 14.52
CA LEU A 248 -10.29 -3.48 14.01
C LEU A 248 -9.36 -2.27 14.00
N ALA A 249 -9.45 -1.46 12.96
CA ALA A 249 -8.69 -0.22 12.87
C ALA A 249 -9.47 0.87 12.14
N TYR A 250 -9.10 2.10 12.46
CA TYR A 250 -9.47 3.30 11.74
C TYR A 250 -8.24 3.90 11.10
N GLU A 251 -8.36 4.33 9.85
CA GLU A 251 -7.27 4.98 9.11
C GLU A 251 -7.77 6.28 8.49
N TYR A 252 -6.94 7.31 8.55
CA TYR A 252 -7.19 8.58 7.88
C TYR A 252 -6.01 8.94 6.98
N GLU A 253 -6.30 9.24 5.71
CA GLU A 253 -5.36 9.83 4.77
C GLU A 253 -5.52 11.35 4.82
N PHE A 254 -4.46 12.07 5.20
CA PHE A 254 -4.45 13.53 5.32
C PHE A 254 -4.17 14.23 3.99
N ASN A 255 -3.51 13.56 3.07
CA ASN A 255 -3.06 14.07 1.79
C ASN A 255 -3.48 13.12 0.65
N GLY A 256 -2.58 12.74 -0.23
CA GLY A 256 -2.86 11.86 -1.36
C GLY A 256 -3.41 12.63 -2.56
N ASP A 257 -3.08 13.91 -2.66
CA ASP A 257 -3.53 14.79 -3.73
C ASP A 257 -2.70 14.54 -5.00
N ALA A 258 -3.40 14.16 -6.07
CA ALA A 258 -2.84 13.99 -7.39
C ALA A 258 -3.16 15.23 -8.24
N GLU A 259 -2.14 16.00 -8.56
CA GLU A 259 -2.23 17.23 -9.33
C GLU A 259 -1.59 17.05 -10.70
N MET A 260 -2.23 17.59 -11.72
CA MET A 260 -1.77 17.49 -13.10
C MET A 260 -1.96 18.81 -13.82
N ARG A 261 -1.02 19.13 -14.69
CA ARG A 261 -1.11 20.25 -15.66
C ARG A 261 -0.97 19.72 -17.08
N ALA A 262 -1.70 20.34 -17.99
CA ALA A 262 -1.57 20.11 -19.43
C ALA A 262 -1.64 21.45 -20.15
N ALA A 263 -0.67 21.72 -21.03
CA ALA A 263 -0.54 23.01 -21.75
C ALA A 263 -0.60 24.24 -20.82
N GLY A 264 -0.02 24.15 -19.64
CA GLY A 264 -0.01 25.23 -18.63
C GLY A 264 -1.32 25.41 -17.86
N MET A 265 -2.33 24.57 -18.10
CA MET A 265 -3.61 24.58 -17.39
C MET A 265 -3.67 23.44 -16.37
N SER A 266 -4.18 23.72 -15.17
CA SER A 266 -4.36 22.72 -14.12
C SER A 266 -5.65 21.95 -14.32
N ALA A 267 -5.57 20.61 -14.19
CA ALA A 267 -6.73 19.75 -14.07
C ALA A 267 -7.29 19.81 -12.63
N PRO A 268 -8.56 19.43 -12.42
CA PRO A 268 -9.08 19.25 -11.07
C PRO A 268 -8.23 18.23 -10.28
N THR A 269 -7.90 18.58 -9.04
CA THR A 269 -7.15 17.71 -8.13
C THR A 269 -7.98 16.45 -7.82
N GLN A 270 -7.32 15.29 -7.87
CA GLN A 270 -7.87 14.01 -7.43
C GLN A 270 -7.20 13.63 -6.12
N SER A 271 -7.95 13.20 -5.13
CA SER A 271 -7.39 12.97 -3.79
C SER A 271 -7.81 11.62 -3.20
N LEU A 272 -6.85 10.99 -2.49
CA LEU A 272 -7.10 9.82 -1.64
C LEU A 272 -7.54 10.22 -0.23
N GLN A 273 -7.63 11.53 0.07
CA GLN A 273 -7.96 12.03 1.41
C GLN A 273 -9.29 11.47 1.90
N GLY A 274 -9.29 11.02 3.15
CA GLY A 274 -10.51 10.56 3.81
C GLY A 274 -10.29 9.44 4.81
N SER A 275 -11.40 8.98 5.34
CA SER A 275 -11.47 7.97 6.39
C SER A 275 -11.73 6.58 5.82
N SER A 276 -11.04 5.58 6.38
CA SER A 276 -11.30 4.17 6.10
C SER A 276 -11.36 3.37 7.39
N TYR A 277 -12.13 2.32 7.37
CA TYR A 277 -12.28 1.36 8.47
C TYR A 277 -11.78 0.00 8.00
N MET A 278 -11.08 -0.70 8.88
CA MET A 278 -10.50 -2.01 8.62
C MET A 278 -10.96 -3.03 9.64
N ALA A 279 -11.36 -4.20 9.16
CA ALA A 279 -11.53 -5.38 9.99
C ALA A 279 -10.61 -6.48 9.47
N GLU A 280 -9.98 -7.24 10.39
CA GLU A 280 -9.08 -8.33 10.02
C GLU A 280 -9.33 -9.60 10.79
N VAL A 281 -9.01 -10.71 10.17
CA VAL A 281 -8.88 -12.02 10.78
C VAL A 281 -7.62 -12.69 10.25
N GLY A 282 -6.89 -13.34 11.13
CA GLY A 282 -5.66 -14.01 10.74
C GLY A 282 -5.36 -15.25 11.55
N PHE A 283 -4.40 -16.01 11.03
CA PHE A 283 -3.92 -17.25 11.61
C PHE A 283 -2.39 -17.25 11.60
N ASN A 284 -1.81 -17.65 12.68
CA ASN A 284 -0.40 -17.97 12.76
C ASN A 284 -0.23 -19.47 13.01
N TYR A 285 0.65 -20.10 12.24
CA TYR A 285 0.89 -21.53 12.30
C TYR A 285 2.39 -21.82 12.46
N GLN A 286 2.72 -22.56 13.51
CA GLN A 286 4.04 -23.11 13.73
C GLN A 286 3.90 -24.63 13.96
N PRO A 287 4.49 -25.49 13.08
CA PRO A 287 4.26 -26.94 13.12
C PRO A 287 4.56 -27.59 14.47
N THR A 288 5.66 -27.18 15.11
CA THR A 288 6.04 -27.55 16.47
C THR A 288 6.69 -26.36 17.17
N PRO A 289 6.78 -26.33 18.51
CA PRO A 289 7.46 -25.23 19.22
C PRO A 289 8.92 -25.01 18.79
N GLU A 290 9.59 -26.08 18.35
CA GLU A 290 10.99 -26.05 17.90
C GLU A 290 11.11 -25.89 16.37
N SER A 291 10.01 -25.77 15.65
CA SER A 291 10.05 -25.64 14.20
C SER A 291 10.74 -24.35 13.80
N PRO A 292 11.70 -24.39 12.85
CA PRO A 292 12.29 -23.18 12.29
C PRO A 292 11.30 -22.43 11.39
N TRP A 293 10.20 -23.09 10.97
CA TRP A 293 9.18 -22.51 10.11
C TRP A 293 8.04 -21.93 10.92
N SER A 294 7.59 -20.74 10.52
CA SER A 294 6.31 -20.17 10.89
C SER A 294 5.59 -19.59 9.67
N PHE A 295 4.28 -19.63 9.71
CA PHE A 295 3.42 -19.17 8.62
C PHE A 295 2.35 -18.24 9.20
N ASP A 296 2.04 -17.18 8.48
CA ASP A 296 0.96 -16.25 8.80
C ASP A 296 0.02 -16.10 7.60
N LEU A 297 -1.27 -16.13 7.87
CA LEU A 297 -2.31 -15.84 6.90
C LEU A 297 -3.23 -14.77 7.48
N ASN A 298 -3.42 -13.67 6.75
CA ASN A 298 -4.22 -12.54 7.16
C ASN A 298 -5.21 -12.17 6.05
N MET A 299 -6.45 -11.90 6.44
CA MET A 299 -7.48 -11.36 5.56
C MET A 299 -8.04 -10.07 6.15
N ARG A 300 -8.23 -9.05 5.32
CA ARG A 300 -8.76 -7.75 5.71
C ARG A 300 -9.90 -7.33 4.80
N GLY A 301 -10.89 -6.70 5.39
CA GLY A 301 -11.91 -5.93 4.70
C GLY A 301 -11.81 -4.46 5.03
N TYR A 302 -12.06 -3.60 4.05
CA TYR A 302 -12.02 -2.15 4.16
C TYR A 302 -13.35 -1.55 3.75
N ALA A 303 -13.74 -0.47 4.44
CA ALA A 303 -14.88 0.36 4.11
C ALA A 303 -14.55 1.84 4.30
N GLY A 304 -15.12 2.71 3.49
CA GLY A 304 -14.87 4.16 3.50
C GLY A 304 -14.21 4.65 2.22
N GLU A 305 -13.25 5.55 2.33
CA GLU A 305 -12.46 6.05 1.18
C GLU A 305 -11.78 4.91 0.42
N ARG A 306 -11.21 3.96 1.13
CA ARG A 306 -10.78 2.69 0.61
C ARG A 306 -11.81 1.62 0.94
N GLU A 307 -12.25 0.89 -0.06
CA GLU A 307 -13.12 -0.28 0.05
C GLU A 307 -12.44 -1.52 -0.52
N GLY A 308 -12.92 -2.69 -0.13
CA GLY A 308 -12.49 -3.95 -0.71
C GLY A 308 -11.87 -4.90 0.29
N ALA A 309 -11.09 -5.83 -0.24
CA ALA A 309 -10.47 -6.90 0.55
C ALA A 309 -9.02 -7.12 0.16
N THR A 310 -8.24 -7.52 1.15
CA THR A 310 -6.84 -7.93 0.97
C THR A 310 -6.58 -9.24 1.69
N PHE A 311 -5.56 -9.95 1.24
CA PHE A 311 -5.02 -11.08 1.98
C PHE A 311 -3.49 -11.06 1.94
N ASN A 312 -2.87 -11.52 3.03
CA ASN A 312 -1.43 -11.69 3.16
C ASN A 312 -1.10 -13.13 3.52
N VAL A 313 -0.05 -13.65 2.93
CA VAL A 313 0.56 -14.93 3.32
C VAL A 313 2.03 -14.68 3.53
N GLN A 314 2.57 -15.09 4.67
CA GLN A 314 4.00 -15.00 4.96
C GLN A 314 4.53 -16.34 5.42
N ALA A 315 5.70 -16.71 4.91
CA ALA A 315 6.51 -17.79 5.43
C ALA A 315 7.81 -17.21 6.02
N THR A 316 8.18 -17.66 7.20
CA THR A 316 9.40 -17.25 7.90
C THR A 316 10.18 -18.48 8.31
N TYR A 317 11.49 -18.46 8.06
CA TYR A 317 12.42 -19.50 8.51
C TYR A 317 13.46 -18.88 9.43
N THR A 318 13.62 -19.44 10.60
CA THR A 318 14.62 -19.03 11.60
C THR A 318 15.75 -20.05 11.65
N PHE A 319 17.00 -19.59 11.49
CA PHE A 319 18.20 -20.43 11.49
C PHE A 319 18.69 -20.76 12.91
#